data_ab298882159a238edb747709200fb673
#
_entry.id   ab298882159a238edb747709200fb673
#
_cell.length_a   1.000
_cell.length_b   1.000
_cell.length_c   1.000
_cell.angle_alpha   90.00
_cell.angle_beta   90.00
_cell.angle_gamma   90.00
#
_symmetry.space_group_name_H-M   'P 1'
#
loop_
_entity.id
_entity.type
_entity.pdbx_description
1 polymer ?
#
loop_
_entity_poly.entity_id
_entity_poly.type
_entity_poly.pdbx_seq_one_letter_code
_entity_poly.pdbx_strand_id
1 'polypeptide(L)'
;RFRLPLSVSYLFLKWFHKNAQAVMAPTQKVISDLGDHGIGHAVLWPRGVDLELFSPPKSRRKNKTPILLYVGRVAVEKNLEAFLKLNIDAEKWIVGDGPARPALEKAYPDTIFHGMKPKEDLPEYYGKADIFVFPSQTDTFGLVLLEAMACGLPVAAYPVTAPIDVIGSSDAGVLD
;
A
#
# COMPACT_ATOMS: atom_id res chain seq x y z
N ARG A 1 13.37 4.17 -21.41
CA ARG A 1 13.67 3.44 -20.15
C ARG A 1 14.57 2.27 -20.48
N PHE A 2 15.82 2.29 -20.06
CA PHE A 2 16.70 1.10 -20.11
C PHE A 2 16.10 0.05 -19.15
N ARG A 3 15.58 -1.05 -19.71
CA ARG A 3 15.20 -2.23 -18.93
C ARG A 3 16.42 -3.14 -18.88
N LEU A 4 17.14 -3.10 -17.77
CA LEU A 4 18.14 -4.13 -17.50
C LEU A 4 17.43 -5.49 -17.38
N PRO A 5 17.96 -6.57 -17.97
CA PRO A 5 17.45 -7.92 -17.73
C PRO A 5 17.46 -8.24 -16.24
N LEU A 6 16.42 -8.93 -15.76
CA LEU A 6 16.28 -9.27 -14.35
C LEU A 6 17.48 -10.05 -13.80
N SER A 7 18.02 -10.94 -14.60
CA SER A 7 19.25 -11.71 -14.30
C SER A 7 20.46 -10.83 -14.01
N VAL A 8 20.65 -9.75 -14.78
CA VAL A 8 21.75 -8.80 -14.55
C VAL A 8 21.55 -8.04 -13.25
N SER A 9 20.32 -7.67 -12.94
CA SER A 9 19.99 -7.00 -11.66
C SER A 9 20.30 -7.90 -10.45
N TYR A 10 19.94 -9.18 -10.51
CA TYR A 10 20.25 -10.13 -9.44
C TYR A 10 21.74 -10.47 -9.34
N LEU A 11 22.48 -10.54 -10.45
CA LEU A 11 23.93 -10.68 -10.43
C LEU A 11 24.60 -9.51 -9.71
N PHE A 12 24.15 -8.28 -10.01
CA PHE A 12 24.63 -7.09 -9.30
C PHE A 12 24.30 -7.14 -7.81
N LEU A 13 23.06 -7.45 -7.43
CA LEU A 13 22.65 -7.59 -6.03
C LEU A 13 23.48 -8.65 -5.29
N LYS A 14 23.71 -9.81 -5.91
CA LYS A 14 24.54 -10.87 -5.35
C LYS A 14 25.97 -10.41 -5.14
N TRP A 15 26.56 -9.74 -6.13
CA TRP A 15 27.90 -9.17 -6.00
C TRP A 15 27.98 -8.11 -4.90
N PHE A 16 27.00 -7.20 -4.86
CA PHE A 16 26.95 -6.12 -3.88
C PHE A 16 26.82 -6.65 -2.46
N HIS A 17 25.98 -7.66 -2.23
CA HIS A 17 25.71 -8.23 -0.90
C HIS A 17 26.64 -9.39 -0.52
N LYS A 18 27.60 -9.79 -1.35
CA LYS A 18 28.43 -10.99 -1.11
C LYS A 18 29.18 -11.01 0.22
N ASN A 19 29.52 -9.85 0.76
CA ASN A 19 30.25 -9.68 2.02
C ASN A 19 29.33 -9.28 3.20
N ALA A 20 28.02 -9.17 2.98
CA ALA A 20 27.06 -8.85 4.02
C ALA A 20 26.88 -10.06 4.95
N GLN A 21 26.83 -9.85 6.27
CA GLN A 21 26.51 -10.92 7.22
C GLN A 21 25.04 -11.33 7.13
N ALA A 22 24.14 -10.38 6.82
CA ALA A 22 22.72 -10.61 6.57
C ALA A 22 22.18 -9.58 5.60
N VAL A 23 21.18 -9.96 4.80
CA VAL A 23 20.40 -9.08 3.92
C VAL A 23 18.99 -8.99 4.50
N MET A 24 18.59 -7.81 4.95
CA MET A 24 17.27 -7.61 5.52
C MET A 24 16.21 -7.53 4.43
N ALA A 25 15.19 -8.36 4.50
CA ALA A 25 14.07 -8.40 3.56
C ALA A 25 12.73 -8.19 4.28
N PRO A 26 11.81 -7.41 3.71
CA PRO A 26 10.57 -7.03 4.39
C PRO A 26 9.53 -8.14 4.49
N THR A 27 9.58 -9.14 3.58
CA THR A 27 8.61 -10.22 3.51
C THR A 27 9.26 -11.57 3.25
N GLN A 28 8.55 -12.65 3.59
CA GLN A 28 9.02 -14.01 3.33
C GLN A 28 9.13 -14.30 1.84
N LYS A 29 8.25 -13.71 1.04
CA LYS A 29 8.30 -13.83 -0.43
C LYS A 29 9.60 -13.24 -0.99
N VAL A 30 10.01 -12.07 -0.52
CA VAL A 30 11.28 -11.45 -0.93
C VAL A 30 12.47 -12.31 -0.52
N ILE A 31 12.45 -12.94 0.67
CA ILE A 31 13.49 -13.87 1.11
C ILE A 31 13.60 -15.05 0.14
N SER A 32 12.46 -15.67 -0.20
CA SER A 32 12.43 -16.77 -1.16
C SER A 32 13.00 -16.36 -2.53
N ASP A 33 12.56 -15.22 -3.06
CA ASP A 33 13.03 -14.70 -4.35
C ASP A 33 14.55 -14.43 -4.35
N LEU A 34 15.08 -13.88 -3.24
CA LEU A 34 16.52 -13.67 -3.09
C LEU A 34 17.28 -15.00 -3.02
N GLY A 35 16.73 -16.00 -2.30
CA GLY A 35 17.28 -17.34 -2.20
C GLY A 35 17.37 -18.03 -3.55
N ASP A 36 16.31 -17.99 -4.35
CA ASP A 36 16.23 -18.54 -5.72
C ASP A 36 17.30 -17.94 -6.65
N HIS A 37 17.75 -16.71 -6.35
CA HIS A 37 18.81 -16.02 -7.08
C HIS A 37 20.19 -16.12 -6.41
N GLY A 38 20.34 -17.00 -5.40
CA GLY A 38 21.61 -17.30 -4.74
C GLY A 38 22.08 -16.27 -3.73
N ILE A 39 21.15 -15.56 -3.08
CA ILE A 39 21.37 -14.68 -1.94
C ILE A 39 20.75 -15.35 -0.72
N GLY A 40 21.40 -16.41 -0.20
CA GLY A 40 20.85 -17.30 0.83
C GLY A 40 20.96 -16.82 2.28
N HIS A 41 21.52 -15.63 2.54
CA HIS A 41 21.66 -15.04 3.89
C HIS A 41 20.65 -13.91 4.14
N ALA A 42 19.50 -13.95 3.44
CA ALA A 42 18.40 -13.04 3.67
C ALA A 42 17.63 -13.39 4.95
N VAL A 43 17.33 -12.40 5.78
CA VAL A 43 16.59 -12.52 7.03
C VAL A 43 15.36 -11.63 7.03
N LEU A 44 14.29 -12.10 7.67
CA LEU A 44 13.07 -11.32 7.77
C LEU A 44 13.26 -10.11 8.67
N TRP A 45 13.02 -8.94 8.12
CA TRP A 45 12.95 -7.68 8.85
C TRP A 45 11.60 -7.01 8.53
N PRO A 46 10.52 -7.44 9.20
CA PRO A 46 9.19 -6.90 8.92
C PRO A 46 9.14 -5.43 9.34
N ARG A 47 8.38 -4.66 8.59
CA ARG A 47 8.09 -3.28 8.98
C ARG A 47 6.93 -3.26 9.96
N GLY A 48 6.94 -2.27 10.84
CA GLY A 48 5.87 -2.03 11.79
C GLY A 48 5.12 -0.73 11.50
N VAL A 49 4.02 -0.55 12.21
CA VAL A 49 3.24 0.68 12.28
C VAL A 49 3.31 1.24 13.70
N ASP A 50 3.28 2.56 13.81
CA ASP A 50 3.23 3.26 15.09
C ASP A 50 1.80 3.20 15.65
N LEU A 51 1.56 2.32 16.63
CA LEU A 51 0.24 2.12 17.25
C LEU A 51 -0.17 3.24 18.22
N GLU A 52 0.77 4.10 18.63
CA GLU A 52 0.43 5.29 19.42
C GLU A 52 -0.22 6.35 18.50
N LEU A 53 0.30 6.47 17.29
CA LEU A 53 -0.23 7.38 16.28
C LEU A 53 -1.45 6.81 15.56
N PHE A 54 -1.36 5.55 15.08
CA PHE A 54 -2.43 4.89 14.33
C PHE A 54 -3.20 3.94 15.24
N SER A 55 -4.39 4.35 15.63
CA SER A 55 -5.29 3.56 16.49
C SER A 55 -6.74 3.78 16.10
N PRO A 56 -7.64 2.84 16.39
CA PRO A 56 -9.04 3.01 16.07
C PRO A 56 -9.60 4.27 16.76
N PRO A 57 -10.45 5.07 16.08
CA PRO A 57 -11.08 6.22 16.71
C PRO A 57 -11.99 5.75 17.85
N LYS A 58 -12.05 6.52 18.95
CA LYS A 58 -12.89 6.23 20.13
C LYS A 58 -14.37 6.04 19.77
N SER A 59 -14.83 6.68 18.73
CA SER A 59 -16.18 6.55 18.19
C SER A 59 -16.12 6.69 16.68
N ARG A 60 -16.59 5.69 15.96
CA ARG A 60 -16.69 5.74 14.50
C ARG A 60 -18.07 6.23 14.11
N ARG A 61 -18.16 7.33 13.38
CA ARG A 61 -19.42 7.79 12.79
C ARG A 61 -19.86 6.83 11.70
N LYS A 62 -21.14 6.52 11.66
CA LYS A 62 -21.74 5.83 10.51
C LYS A 62 -22.00 6.90 9.43
N ASN A 63 -21.24 6.83 8.33
CA ASN A 63 -21.44 7.72 7.20
C ASN A 63 -22.77 7.38 6.50
N LYS A 64 -23.47 8.37 5.98
CA LYS A 64 -24.68 8.15 5.15
C LYS A 64 -24.30 7.53 3.82
N THR A 65 -23.28 8.08 3.18
CA THR A 65 -22.63 7.55 1.98
C THR A 65 -21.28 6.98 2.40
N PRO A 66 -20.96 5.73 2.09
CA PRO A 66 -19.66 5.14 2.45
C PRO A 66 -18.49 5.94 1.88
N ILE A 67 -17.42 6.07 2.65
CA ILE A 67 -16.18 6.73 2.23
C ILE A 67 -15.12 5.67 1.94
N LEU A 68 -14.67 5.63 0.69
CA LEU A 68 -13.58 4.77 0.24
C LEU A 68 -12.30 5.60 0.17
N LEU A 69 -11.29 5.20 0.91
CA LEU A 69 -10.05 5.94 1.09
C LEU A 69 -8.88 5.26 0.40
N TYR A 70 -8.11 6.03 -0.35
CA TYR A 70 -6.75 5.71 -0.77
C TYR A 70 -5.76 6.67 -0.11
N VAL A 71 -4.64 6.17 0.38
CA VAL A 71 -3.52 6.96 0.90
C VAL A 71 -2.25 6.54 0.19
N GLY A 72 -1.54 7.48 -0.43
CA GLY A 72 -0.27 7.20 -1.07
C GLY A 72 0.06 8.11 -2.24
N ARG A 73 1.17 7.79 -2.92
CA ARG A 73 1.60 8.53 -4.10
C ARG A 73 0.60 8.39 -5.25
N VAL A 74 0.23 9.53 -5.86
CA VAL A 74 -0.68 9.56 -7.00
C VAL A 74 0.13 9.41 -8.30
N ALA A 75 0.33 8.16 -8.74
CA ALA A 75 1.16 7.82 -9.89
C ALA A 75 0.57 6.62 -10.65
N VAL A 76 0.96 6.48 -11.92
CA VAL A 76 0.40 5.46 -12.83
C VAL A 76 0.57 4.04 -12.29
N GLU A 77 1.72 3.74 -11.68
CA GLU A 77 2.02 2.43 -11.09
C GLU A 77 1.11 2.05 -9.91
N LYS A 78 0.39 3.02 -9.33
CA LYS A 78 -0.56 2.79 -8.23
C LYS A 78 -1.95 2.38 -8.71
N ASN A 79 -2.17 2.33 -10.03
CA ASN A 79 -3.40 1.82 -10.65
C ASN A 79 -4.70 2.45 -10.10
N LEU A 80 -4.64 3.76 -9.77
CA LEU A 80 -5.78 4.48 -9.18
C LEU A 80 -7.02 4.49 -10.08
N GLU A 81 -6.84 4.42 -11.40
CA GLU A 81 -7.96 4.35 -12.32
C GLU A 81 -8.88 3.14 -12.06
N ALA A 82 -8.33 1.99 -11.66
CA ALA A 82 -9.15 0.82 -11.32
C ALA A 82 -10.10 1.12 -10.15
N PHE A 83 -9.63 1.85 -9.14
CA PHE A 83 -10.45 2.31 -8.02
C PHE A 83 -11.46 3.39 -8.45
N LEU A 84 -11.01 4.38 -9.23
CA LEU A 84 -11.84 5.52 -9.60
C LEU A 84 -12.95 5.15 -10.56
N LYS A 85 -12.77 4.13 -11.40
CA LYS A 85 -13.78 3.60 -12.34
C LYS A 85 -14.89 2.79 -11.67
N LEU A 86 -14.78 2.42 -10.40
CA LEU A 86 -15.82 1.67 -9.71
C LEU A 86 -17.13 2.47 -9.71
N ASN A 87 -18.19 1.86 -10.26
CA ASN A 87 -19.53 2.46 -10.28
C ASN A 87 -20.30 2.01 -9.04
N ILE A 88 -20.05 2.69 -7.92
CA ILE A 88 -20.66 2.41 -6.62
C ILE A 88 -21.10 3.71 -5.97
N ASP A 89 -22.17 3.68 -5.19
CA ASP A 89 -22.66 4.82 -4.40
C ASP A 89 -21.79 5.00 -3.15
N ALA A 90 -20.67 5.69 -3.33
CA ALA A 90 -19.69 5.95 -2.29
C ALA A 90 -18.85 7.20 -2.63
N GLU A 91 -18.42 7.93 -1.61
CA GLU A 91 -17.40 8.97 -1.77
C GLU A 91 -16.02 8.33 -1.97
N LYS A 92 -15.25 8.84 -2.92
CA LYS A 92 -13.87 8.39 -3.17
C LYS A 92 -12.89 9.47 -2.73
N TRP A 93 -12.09 9.14 -1.73
CA TRP A 93 -11.10 10.05 -1.17
C TRP A 93 -9.68 9.61 -1.52
N ILE A 94 -8.89 10.55 -2.03
CA ILE A 94 -7.47 10.36 -2.35
C ILE A 94 -6.64 11.27 -1.45
N VAL A 95 -5.83 10.69 -0.57
CA VAL A 95 -4.85 11.41 0.25
C VAL A 95 -3.46 11.14 -0.29
N GLY A 96 -2.78 12.18 -0.72
CA GLY A 96 -1.46 12.12 -1.32
C GLY A 96 -1.34 13.00 -2.55
N ASP A 97 -0.16 12.96 -3.16
CA ASP A 97 0.14 13.75 -4.35
C ASP A 97 1.04 12.97 -5.31
N GLY A 98 1.16 13.45 -6.54
CA GLY A 98 2.04 12.87 -7.53
C GLY A 98 1.70 13.23 -8.97
N PRO A 99 2.51 12.76 -9.92
CA PRO A 99 2.46 13.22 -11.31
C PRO A 99 1.15 12.88 -12.04
N ALA A 100 0.39 11.89 -11.58
CA ALA A 100 -0.88 11.53 -12.22
C ALA A 100 -2.08 12.33 -11.70
N ARG A 101 -1.94 13.08 -10.60
CA ARG A 101 -3.04 13.80 -9.96
C ARG A 101 -3.79 14.75 -10.89
N PRO A 102 -3.15 15.67 -11.65
CA PRO A 102 -3.90 16.62 -12.48
C PRO A 102 -4.77 15.95 -13.54
N ALA A 103 -4.29 14.84 -14.12
CA ALA A 103 -5.04 14.08 -15.11
C ALA A 103 -6.24 13.36 -14.46
N LEU A 104 -6.05 12.78 -13.28
CA LEU A 104 -7.10 12.06 -12.54
C LEU A 104 -8.17 13.00 -12.00
N GLU A 105 -7.83 14.16 -11.46
CA GLU A 105 -8.78 15.19 -11.04
C GLU A 105 -9.69 15.64 -12.19
N LYS A 106 -9.10 15.83 -13.38
CA LYS A 106 -9.87 16.19 -14.58
C LYS A 106 -10.79 15.06 -15.05
N ALA A 107 -10.32 13.81 -14.98
CA ALA A 107 -11.06 12.65 -15.47
C ALA A 107 -12.16 12.17 -14.50
N TYR A 108 -12.01 12.42 -13.21
CA TYR A 108 -12.89 11.97 -12.13
C TYR A 108 -13.26 13.13 -11.19
N PRO A 109 -14.09 14.09 -11.66
CA PRO A 109 -14.41 15.31 -10.91
C PRO A 109 -15.18 15.08 -9.61
N ASP A 110 -15.87 13.93 -9.48
CA ASP A 110 -16.60 13.56 -8.26
C ASP A 110 -15.68 12.96 -7.16
N THR A 111 -14.39 12.78 -7.45
CA THR A 111 -13.40 12.28 -6.49
C THR A 111 -12.83 13.43 -5.66
N ILE A 112 -12.71 13.24 -4.36
CA ILE A 112 -12.15 14.24 -3.45
C ILE A 112 -10.64 14.00 -3.28
N PHE A 113 -9.83 14.89 -3.83
CA PHE A 113 -8.37 14.87 -3.70
C PHE A 113 -7.94 15.82 -2.57
N HIS A 114 -7.54 15.25 -1.46
CA HIS A 114 -7.10 16.00 -0.27
C HIS A 114 -5.66 16.53 -0.35
N GLY A 115 -4.89 16.09 -1.37
CA GLY A 115 -3.47 16.42 -1.48
C GLY A 115 -2.61 15.67 -0.48
N MET A 116 -1.32 16.02 -0.45
CA MET A 116 -0.38 15.46 0.51
C MET A 116 -0.72 15.93 1.92
N LYS A 117 -0.65 15.01 2.88
CA LYS A 117 -0.86 15.26 4.30
C LYS A 117 0.36 14.81 5.10
N PRO A 118 0.71 15.53 6.18
CA PRO A 118 1.69 15.04 7.14
C PRO A 118 1.21 13.75 7.80
N LYS A 119 2.14 12.93 8.28
CA LYS A 119 1.84 11.62 8.85
C LYS A 119 0.90 11.71 10.05
N GLU A 120 1.03 12.75 10.82
CA GLU A 120 0.26 13.03 12.04
C GLU A 120 -1.23 13.27 11.76
N ASP A 121 -1.56 13.73 10.55
CA ASP A 121 -2.95 13.98 10.13
C ASP A 121 -3.63 12.74 9.53
N LEU A 122 -2.87 11.73 9.10
CA LEU A 122 -3.41 10.54 8.43
C LEU A 122 -4.43 9.76 9.28
N PRO A 123 -4.26 9.60 10.60
CA PRO A 123 -5.24 8.92 11.45
C PRO A 123 -6.66 9.50 11.36
N GLU A 124 -6.79 10.80 11.13
CA GLU A 124 -8.09 11.45 10.96
C GLU A 124 -8.80 10.96 9.69
N TYR A 125 -8.06 10.81 8.58
CA TYR A 125 -8.60 10.30 7.31
C TYR A 125 -8.98 8.82 7.43
N TYR A 126 -8.10 7.99 8.00
CA TYR A 126 -8.41 6.58 8.26
C TYR A 126 -9.62 6.43 9.20
N GLY A 127 -9.74 7.28 10.22
CA GLY A 127 -10.84 7.24 11.18
C GLY A 127 -12.21 7.65 10.60
N LYS A 128 -12.22 8.49 9.57
CA LYS A 128 -13.43 8.95 8.88
C LYS A 128 -13.91 8.01 7.78
N ALA A 129 -13.01 7.23 7.19
CA ALA A 129 -13.32 6.34 6.09
C ALA A 129 -14.00 5.03 6.57
N ASP A 130 -14.69 4.36 5.66
CA ASP A 130 -15.35 3.09 5.89
C ASP A 130 -14.55 1.91 5.35
N ILE A 131 -13.84 2.10 4.23
CA ILE A 131 -13.01 1.08 3.58
C ILE A 131 -11.72 1.73 3.08
N PHE A 132 -10.60 1.07 3.30
CA PHE A 132 -9.32 1.41 2.68
C PHE A 132 -9.16 0.64 1.37
N VAL A 133 -8.93 1.34 0.27
CA VAL A 133 -8.76 0.73 -1.06
C VAL A 133 -7.28 0.81 -1.46
N PHE A 134 -6.69 -0.36 -1.75
CA PHE A 134 -5.30 -0.47 -2.18
C PHE A 134 -5.21 -1.09 -3.58
N PRO A 135 -5.34 -0.28 -4.66
CA PRO A 135 -5.42 -0.77 -6.03
C PRO A 135 -4.06 -1.04 -6.66
N SER A 136 -2.96 -0.84 -5.92
CA SER A 136 -1.61 -1.07 -6.42
C SER A 136 -1.31 -2.55 -6.64
N GLN A 137 -0.67 -2.85 -7.78
CA GLN A 137 -0.26 -4.21 -8.14
C GLN A 137 1.26 -4.42 -8.02
N THR A 138 2.03 -3.40 -7.63
CA THR A 138 3.50 -3.42 -7.70
C THR A 138 4.20 -3.09 -6.37
N ASP A 139 3.46 -2.88 -5.30
CA ASP A 139 4.03 -2.57 -4.00
C ASP A 139 4.66 -3.81 -3.35
N THR A 140 5.82 -3.62 -2.74
CA THR A 140 6.56 -4.71 -2.08
C THR A 140 6.14 -4.94 -0.64
N PHE A 141 5.55 -3.94 0.05
CA PHE A 141 5.13 -4.09 1.45
C PHE A 141 3.82 -3.36 1.78
N GLY A 142 3.68 -2.06 1.42
CA GLY A 142 2.47 -1.28 1.66
C GLY A 142 2.24 -0.90 3.13
N LEU A 143 3.10 -0.04 3.71
CA LEU A 143 2.94 0.46 5.08
C LEU A 143 1.55 1.03 5.37
N VAL A 144 0.93 1.68 4.38
CA VAL A 144 -0.43 2.22 4.48
C VAL A 144 -1.51 1.16 4.75
N LEU A 145 -1.25 -0.12 4.41
CA LEU A 145 -2.12 -1.24 4.79
C LEU A 145 -2.11 -1.45 6.30
N LEU A 146 -0.91 -1.44 6.91
CA LEU A 146 -0.76 -1.56 8.36
C LEU A 146 -1.38 -0.36 9.09
N GLU A 147 -1.22 0.85 8.55
CA GLU A 147 -1.81 2.08 9.09
C GLU A 147 -3.35 2.00 9.08
N ALA A 148 -3.95 1.59 7.95
CA ALA A 148 -5.39 1.41 7.82
C ALA A 148 -5.92 0.35 8.80
N MET A 149 -5.27 -0.82 8.86
CA MET A 149 -5.65 -1.91 9.77
C MET A 149 -5.49 -1.51 11.23
N ALA A 150 -4.42 -0.79 11.60
CA ALA A 150 -4.21 -0.26 12.95
C ALA A 150 -5.30 0.72 13.36
N CYS A 151 -5.83 1.51 12.41
CA CYS A 151 -7.00 2.36 12.61
C CYS A 151 -8.33 1.59 12.58
N GLY A 152 -8.31 0.24 12.48
CA GLY A 152 -9.51 -0.59 12.43
C GLY A 152 -10.29 -0.46 11.12
N LEU A 153 -9.65 -0.07 10.01
CA LEU A 153 -10.29 0.10 8.72
C LEU A 153 -10.15 -1.18 7.89
N PRO A 154 -11.24 -1.77 7.39
CA PRO A 154 -11.16 -2.93 6.50
C PRO A 154 -10.51 -2.54 5.18
N VAL A 155 -9.76 -3.47 4.59
CA VAL A 155 -8.97 -3.26 3.38
C VAL A 155 -9.59 -4.01 2.20
N ALA A 156 -9.66 -3.34 1.05
CA ALA A 156 -9.94 -3.95 -0.25
C ALA A 156 -8.69 -3.81 -1.15
N ALA A 157 -8.12 -4.92 -1.59
CA ALA A 157 -6.87 -4.92 -2.36
C ALA A 157 -6.81 -6.09 -3.36
N TYR A 158 -5.94 -5.98 -4.37
CA TYR A 158 -5.60 -7.11 -5.23
C TYR A 158 -4.76 -8.16 -4.49
N PRO A 159 -4.88 -9.46 -4.84
CA PRO A 159 -4.11 -10.56 -4.26
C PRO A 159 -2.67 -10.59 -4.79
N VAL A 160 -1.92 -9.51 -4.53
CA VAL A 160 -0.51 -9.37 -4.87
C VAL A 160 0.36 -9.42 -3.61
N THR A 161 1.69 -9.47 -3.78
CA THR A 161 2.64 -9.75 -2.70
C THR A 161 2.39 -8.97 -1.41
N ALA A 162 2.29 -7.64 -1.48
CA ALA A 162 2.15 -6.82 -0.27
C ALA A 162 0.84 -7.07 0.49
N PRO A 163 -0.35 -7.01 -0.13
CA PRO A 163 -1.60 -7.35 0.55
C PRO A 163 -1.66 -8.79 1.06
N ILE A 164 -1.15 -9.78 0.30
CA ILE A 164 -1.11 -11.18 0.75
C ILE A 164 -0.27 -11.31 2.03
N ASP A 165 0.92 -10.71 2.06
CA ASP A 165 1.84 -10.81 3.19
C ASP A 165 1.35 -10.04 4.43
N VAL A 166 0.62 -8.92 4.23
CA VAL A 166 0.16 -8.04 5.32
C VAL A 166 -1.21 -8.47 5.86
N ILE A 167 -2.17 -8.76 4.98
CA ILE A 167 -3.53 -9.14 5.37
C ILE A 167 -3.59 -10.64 5.69
N GLY A 168 -2.90 -11.45 4.87
CA GLY A 168 -2.84 -12.90 5.04
C GLY A 168 -4.22 -13.54 5.07
N SER A 169 -4.44 -14.40 6.08
CA SER A 169 -5.71 -15.07 6.35
C SER A 169 -6.57 -14.34 7.39
N SER A 170 -6.26 -13.07 7.72
CA SER A 170 -7.05 -12.31 8.69
C SER A 170 -8.35 -11.79 8.06
N ASP A 171 -9.36 -11.57 8.92
CA ASP A 171 -10.62 -10.93 8.51
C ASP A 171 -10.50 -9.40 8.31
N ALA A 172 -9.26 -8.89 8.23
CA ALA A 172 -9.01 -7.45 8.13
C ALA A 172 -9.25 -6.87 6.72
N GLY A 173 -9.54 -7.71 5.73
CA GLY A 173 -9.79 -7.24 4.37
C GLY A 173 -10.19 -8.33 3.38
N VAL A 174 -10.49 -7.89 2.16
CA VAL A 174 -10.82 -8.75 1.03
C VAL A 174 -9.74 -8.57 -0.05
N LEU A 175 -9.25 -9.70 -0.55
CA LEU A 175 -8.30 -9.78 -1.66
C LEU A 175 -9.02 -10.35 -2.89
N ASP A 176 -9.22 -9.52 -3.94
CA ASP A 176 -9.94 -9.91 -5.17
C ASP A 176 -9.28 -9.32 -6.45
#